data_8d2bdae1f0a4f495d11df8156f508c7b
#
_entry.id   8d2bdae1f0a4f495d11df8156f508c7b
#
_cell.length_a   1.000
_cell.length_b   1.000
_cell.length_c   1.000
_cell.angle_alpha   90.00
_cell.angle_beta   90.00
_cell.angle_gamma   90.00
#
_symmetry.space_group_name_H-M   'P 1'
#
loop_
_entity.id
_entity.type
_entity.pdbx_description
1 polymer ?
#
loop_
_entity_poly.entity_id
_entity_poly.type
_entity_poly.pdbx_seq_one_letter_code
_entity_poly.pdbx_strand_id
1 'polypeptide(L)'
;MRQILIALGTFAFLITGATAATHPIMIRGKIVTVKGDDLSIKTRGGKTVELKLAEGYSVGTVKKASLSDIKPNSYIGTAALPQPGGVLKALEVNIFPASQRGVGEGSRAWNLAPHSRMTNAPVTGMVKGAKGDVLTLTYKGGEKKVLVSPGTPIVMDEPGAKSD
;
A
#
# COMPACT_ATOMS: atom_id res chain seq x y z
N MET A 1 74.37 -16.59 13.46
CA MET A 1 73.40 -15.56 13.86
C MET A 1 72.23 -15.59 12.85
N ARG A 2 71.08 -16.17 13.22
CA ARG A 2 69.89 -16.27 12.37
C ARG A 2 68.96 -15.14 12.80
N GLN A 3 68.74 -14.22 11.92
CA GLN A 3 67.70 -13.15 12.12
C GLN A 3 66.37 -13.72 11.76
N ILE A 4 65.41 -13.66 12.69
CA ILE A 4 64.01 -13.99 12.50
C ILE A 4 63.25 -12.67 12.21
N LEU A 5 62.73 -12.54 10.97
CA LEU A 5 61.82 -11.46 10.62
C LEU A 5 60.39 -11.85 11.05
N ILE A 6 59.82 -11.10 11.99
CA ILE A 6 58.42 -11.22 12.37
C ILE A 6 57.64 -10.21 11.49
N ALA A 7 56.85 -10.73 10.55
CA ALA A 7 55.92 -9.92 9.78
C ALA A 7 54.60 -9.70 10.58
N LEU A 8 54.38 -8.46 11.00
CA LEU A 8 53.14 -8.07 11.66
C LEU A 8 52.04 -7.81 10.57
N GLY A 9 51.16 -8.79 10.40
CA GLY A 9 50.00 -8.66 9.53
C GLY A 9 48.88 -7.84 10.19
N THR A 10 48.67 -6.63 9.69
CA THR A 10 47.55 -5.76 10.11
C THR A 10 46.26 -6.29 9.47
N PHE A 11 45.40 -6.92 10.25
CA PHE A 11 44.08 -7.38 9.81
C PHE A 11 43.13 -6.19 9.89
N ALA A 12 42.81 -5.59 8.75
CA ALA A 12 41.78 -4.56 8.67
C ALA A 12 40.36 -5.21 8.73
N PHE A 13 39.68 -5.01 9.83
CA PHE A 13 38.27 -5.41 9.98
C PHE A 13 37.39 -4.41 9.19
N LEU A 14 36.92 -4.82 8.02
CA LEU A 14 35.88 -4.12 7.30
C LEU A 14 34.56 -4.35 8.03
N ILE A 15 34.13 -3.36 8.82
CA ILE A 15 32.76 -3.31 9.39
C ILE A 15 31.83 -2.91 8.24
N THR A 16 31.21 -3.89 7.58
CA THR A 16 30.09 -3.64 6.68
C THR A 16 28.88 -3.31 7.56
N GLY A 17 28.57 -2.02 7.67
CA GLY A 17 27.33 -1.56 8.30
C GLY A 17 26.14 -2.09 7.51
N ALA A 18 25.43 -3.10 8.03
CA ALA A 18 24.14 -3.52 7.53
C ALA A 18 23.15 -2.37 7.77
N THR A 19 22.80 -1.63 6.73
CA THR A 19 21.65 -0.71 6.77
C THR A 19 20.40 -1.57 6.89
N ALA A 20 19.82 -1.62 8.09
CA ALA A 20 18.52 -2.23 8.29
C ALA A 20 17.50 -1.49 7.39
N ALA A 21 16.92 -2.20 6.43
CA ALA A 21 15.84 -1.66 5.62
C ALA A 21 14.66 -1.38 6.56
N THR A 22 14.42 -0.11 6.88
CA THR A 22 13.26 0.32 7.66
C THR A 22 12.01 0.18 6.79
N HIS A 23 11.18 -0.81 7.08
CA HIS A 23 9.89 -0.92 6.42
C HIS A 23 8.99 0.24 6.85
N PRO A 24 8.27 0.89 5.91
CA PRO A 24 7.37 1.98 6.26
C PRO A 24 6.26 1.49 7.18
N ILE A 25 6.01 2.23 8.26
CA ILE A 25 4.95 1.93 9.23
C ILE A 25 3.68 2.65 8.78
N MET A 26 2.59 1.90 8.67
CA MET A 26 1.28 2.46 8.35
C MET A 26 0.50 2.75 9.64
N ILE A 27 0.16 4.03 9.87
CA ILE A 27 -0.65 4.47 11.00
C ILE A 27 -2.05 4.82 10.48
N ARG A 28 -3.08 4.24 11.10
CA ARG A 28 -4.49 4.53 10.81
C ARG A 28 -5.17 5.09 12.04
N GLY A 29 -5.84 6.22 11.88
CA GLY A 29 -6.51 6.89 12.99
C GLY A 29 -7.21 8.17 12.55
N LYS A 30 -7.71 8.91 13.54
CA LYS A 30 -8.28 10.23 13.36
C LYS A 30 -7.23 11.28 13.71
N ILE A 31 -7.02 12.26 12.84
CA ILE A 31 -6.22 13.44 13.15
C ILE A 31 -6.92 14.21 14.28
N VAL A 32 -6.19 14.50 15.34
CA VAL A 32 -6.68 15.24 16.51
C VAL A 32 -6.22 16.69 16.45
N THR A 33 -4.93 16.91 16.15
CA THR A 33 -4.35 18.23 16.01
C THR A 33 -3.33 18.27 14.88
N VAL A 34 -3.23 19.43 14.25
CA VAL A 34 -2.17 19.81 13.33
C VAL A 34 -1.63 21.16 13.79
N LYS A 35 -0.33 21.26 14.09
CA LYS A 35 0.33 22.49 14.50
C LYS A 35 1.65 22.62 13.76
N GLY A 36 1.66 23.36 12.67
CA GLY A 36 2.81 23.41 11.77
C GLY A 36 3.12 22.00 11.26
N ASP A 37 4.32 21.49 11.53
CA ASP A 37 4.76 20.15 11.14
C ASP A 37 4.42 19.07 12.17
N ASP A 38 3.82 19.42 13.31
CA ASP A 38 3.46 18.46 14.35
C ASP A 38 2.02 17.96 14.16
N LEU A 39 1.88 16.64 14.05
CA LEU A 39 0.63 15.94 13.79
C LEU A 39 0.33 14.95 14.92
N SER A 40 -0.86 15.06 15.52
CA SER A 40 -1.36 14.13 16.53
C SER A 40 -2.47 13.27 15.97
N ILE A 41 -2.32 11.94 16.05
CA ILE A 41 -3.27 10.96 15.51
C ILE A 41 -3.76 10.04 16.64
N LYS A 42 -5.08 10.00 16.84
CA LYS A 42 -5.71 8.97 17.67
C LYS A 42 -5.95 7.72 16.84
N THR A 43 -5.18 6.68 17.11
CA THR A 43 -5.27 5.40 16.38
C THR A 43 -6.59 4.68 16.65
N ARG A 44 -6.94 3.69 15.81
CA ARG A 44 -8.14 2.84 16.02
C ARG A 44 -8.09 2.06 17.34
N GLY A 45 -6.90 1.76 17.85
CA GLY A 45 -6.70 1.14 19.17
C GLY A 45 -6.77 2.13 20.34
N GLY A 46 -7.16 3.40 20.10
CA GLY A 46 -7.33 4.43 21.13
C GLY A 46 -6.05 5.13 21.58
N LYS A 47 -4.88 4.69 21.14
CA LYS A 47 -3.59 5.31 21.47
C LYS A 47 -3.39 6.57 20.63
N THR A 48 -2.91 7.64 21.26
CA THR A 48 -2.45 8.84 20.56
C THR A 48 -0.98 8.67 20.14
N VAL A 49 -0.68 9.00 18.91
CA VAL A 49 0.68 8.98 18.33
C VAL A 49 0.98 10.38 17.84
N GLU A 50 2.11 10.91 18.29
CA GLU A 50 2.65 12.18 17.82
C GLU A 50 3.65 11.91 16.70
N LEU A 51 3.54 12.67 15.62
CA LEU A 51 4.37 12.57 14.43
C LEU A 51 4.87 13.95 14.06
N LYS A 52 6.08 13.99 13.50
CA LYS A 52 6.58 15.18 12.83
C LYS A 52 6.54 14.93 11.31
N LEU A 53 5.90 15.83 10.58
CA LEU A 53 5.88 15.79 9.12
C LEU A 53 7.27 16.11 8.59
N ALA A 54 7.79 15.24 7.73
CA ALA A 54 9.07 15.46 7.08
C ALA A 54 8.96 16.55 6.01
N GLU A 55 10.05 17.24 5.72
CA GLU A 55 10.10 18.09 4.54
C GLU A 55 9.75 17.28 3.28
N GLY A 56 8.93 17.86 2.41
CA GLY A 56 8.49 17.18 1.18
C GLY A 56 7.39 16.13 1.33
N TYR A 57 6.73 16.06 2.51
CA TYR A 57 5.55 15.19 2.63
C TYR A 57 4.47 15.54 1.61
N SER A 58 3.69 14.55 1.22
CA SER A 58 2.56 14.72 0.33
C SER A 58 1.25 14.42 1.04
N VAL A 59 0.19 15.12 0.65
CA VAL A 59 -1.18 14.88 1.09
C VAL A 59 -1.96 14.27 -0.06
N GLY A 60 -2.70 13.22 0.22
CA GLY A 60 -3.69 12.64 -0.68
C GLY A 60 -5.04 12.65 0.00
N THR A 61 -6.08 12.92 -0.76
CA THR A 61 -7.47 12.81 -0.31
C THR A 61 -8.16 11.69 -1.05
N VAL A 62 -9.26 11.21 -0.49
CA VAL A 62 -10.11 10.20 -1.14
C VAL A 62 -11.52 10.72 -1.23
N LYS A 63 -12.15 10.54 -2.38
CA LYS A 63 -13.59 10.77 -2.54
C LYS A 63 -14.34 9.47 -2.76
N LYS A 64 -15.59 9.45 -2.36
CA LYS A 64 -16.48 8.32 -2.64
C LYS A 64 -16.63 8.15 -4.15
N ALA A 65 -16.50 6.92 -4.60
CA ALA A 65 -16.68 6.52 -5.98
C ALA A 65 -17.63 5.31 -6.06
N SER A 66 -17.89 4.87 -7.27
CA SER A 66 -18.78 3.76 -7.59
C SER A 66 -18.15 2.81 -8.61
N LEU A 67 -18.75 1.65 -8.80
CA LEU A 67 -18.29 0.68 -9.79
C LEU A 67 -18.31 1.24 -11.22
N SER A 68 -19.24 2.17 -11.52
CA SER A 68 -19.33 2.84 -12.82
C SER A 68 -18.16 3.78 -13.12
N ASP A 69 -17.38 4.17 -12.10
CA ASP A 69 -16.18 4.99 -12.27
C ASP A 69 -14.97 4.15 -12.68
N ILE A 70 -15.05 2.81 -12.50
CA ILE A 70 -14.03 1.88 -12.96
C ILE A 70 -14.22 1.63 -14.45
N LYS A 71 -13.30 2.10 -15.26
CA LYS A 71 -13.30 1.93 -16.73
C LYS A 71 -12.32 0.83 -17.14
N PRO A 72 -12.44 0.29 -18.34
CA PRO A 72 -11.40 -0.55 -18.91
C PRO A 72 -10.04 0.15 -18.78
N ASN A 73 -9.03 -0.61 -18.35
CA ASN A 73 -7.68 -0.11 -18.11
C ASN A 73 -7.54 0.91 -16.95
N SER A 74 -8.58 1.15 -16.11
CA SER A 74 -8.40 1.85 -14.84
C SER A 74 -7.34 1.15 -14.00
N TYR A 75 -6.42 1.91 -13.39
CA TYR A 75 -5.48 1.37 -12.42
C TYR A 75 -6.11 1.42 -11.04
N ILE A 76 -6.29 0.26 -10.42
CA ILE A 76 -6.99 0.17 -9.13
C ILE A 76 -6.17 -0.64 -8.12
N GLY A 77 -6.39 -0.34 -6.85
CA GLY A 77 -5.98 -1.15 -5.71
C GLY A 77 -7.17 -1.84 -5.08
N THR A 78 -7.05 -3.12 -4.76
CA THR A 78 -8.08 -3.84 -4.02
C THR A 78 -7.51 -4.45 -2.76
N ALA A 79 -8.07 -4.09 -1.59
CA ALA A 79 -7.89 -4.87 -0.39
C ALA A 79 -8.96 -5.96 -0.38
N ALA A 80 -8.57 -7.23 -0.36
CA ALA A 80 -9.49 -8.34 -0.56
C ALA A 80 -9.13 -9.58 0.27
N LEU A 81 -10.12 -10.43 0.53
CA LEU A 81 -9.96 -11.72 1.20
C LEU A 81 -10.02 -12.87 0.19
N PRO A 82 -9.13 -13.85 0.30
CA PRO A 82 -9.22 -15.09 -0.48
C PRO A 82 -10.55 -15.79 -0.26
N GLN A 83 -11.12 -16.33 -1.33
CA GLN A 83 -12.32 -17.17 -1.32
C GLN A 83 -12.00 -18.53 -1.95
N PRO A 84 -12.79 -19.57 -1.68
CA PRO A 84 -12.72 -20.83 -2.40
C PRO A 84 -12.76 -20.59 -3.92
N GLY A 85 -12.01 -21.38 -4.69
CA GLY A 85 -11.92 -21.25 -6.15
C GLY A 85 -10.97 -20.14 -6.63
N GLY A 86 -10.14 -19.55 -5.75
CA GLY A 86 -9.09 -18.62 -6.13
C GLY A 86 -9.55 -17.19 -6.42
N VAL A 87 -10.84 -16.90 -6.29
CA VAL A 87 -11.38 -15.54 -6.39
C VAL A 87 -11.10 -14.79 -5.08
N LEU A 88 -10.81 -13.50 -5.17
CA LEU A 88 -10.71 -12.62 -4.02
C LEU A 88 -12.03 -11.85 -3.84
N LYS A 89 -12.51 -11.70 -2.60
CA LYS A 89 -13.66 -10.83 -2.29
C LYS A 89 -13.16 -9.49 -1.79
N ALA A 90 -13.48 -8.42 -2.50
CA ALA A 90 -13.07 -7.07 -2.14
C ALA A 90 -13.66 -6.65 -0.78
N LEU A 91 -12.80 -6.08 0.05
CA LEU A 91 -13.16 -5.32 1.25
C LEU A 91 -13.26 -3.84 0.93
N GLU A 92 -12.42 -3.39 -0.01
CA GLU A 92 -12.31 -2.01 -0.45
C GLU A 92 -11.68 -1.98 -1.84
N VAL A 93 -12.12 -1.04 -2.67
CA VAL A 93 -11.51 -0.75 -3.98
C VAL A 93 -11.09 0.71 -4.00
N ASN A 94 -9.86 0.95 -4.41
CA ASN A 94 -9.29 2.27 -4.59
C ASN A 94 -8.96 2.51 -6.07
N ILE A 95 -9.49 3.58 -6.65
CA ILE A 95 -9.19 4.00 -8.03
C ILE A 95 -8.07 5.02 -7.97
N PHE A 96 -6.94 4.70 -8.58
CA PHE A 96 -5.78 5.61 -8.62
C PHE A 96 -5.90 6.60 -9.77
N PRO A 97 -5.47 7.87 -9.57
CA PRO A 97 -5.32 8.82 -10.67
C PRO A 97 -4.22 8.38 -11.63
N ALA A 98 -4.23 8.91 -12.83
CA ALA A 98 -3.26 8.56 -13.87
C ALA A 98 -1.80 8.76 -13.43
N SER A 99 -1.54 9.78 -12.60
CA SER A 99 -0.22 10.07 -12.04
C SER A 99 0.32 9.00 -11.09
N GLN A 100 -0.54 8.16 -10.54
CA GLN A 100 -0.18 7.06 -9.63
C GLN A 100 -0.24 5.68 -10.32
N ARG A 101 -0.39 5.65 -11.64
CA ARG A 101 -0.39 4.39 -12.38
C ARG A 101 0.93 3.64 -12.19
N GLY A 102 0.85 2.35 -11.86
CA GLY A 102 2.00 1.49 -11.59
C GLY A 102 2.47 1.49 -10.13
N VAL A 103 1.95 2.39 -9.28
CA VAL A 103 2.34 2.42 -7.86
C VAL A 103 1.98 1.11 -7.17
N GLY A 104 3.01 0.44 -6.63
CA GLY A 104 2.86 -0.81 -5.88
C GLY A 104 2.20 -1.93 -6.68
N GLU A 105 2.41 -2.00 -8.01
CA GLU A 105 1.85 -3.05 -8.87
C GLU A 105 2.15 -4.45 -8.33
N GLY A 106 1.18 -5.33 -8.44
CA GLY A 106 1.26 -6.71 -7.99
C GLY A 106 0.32 -7.08 -6.85
N SER A 107 0.49 -8.28 -6.31
CA SER A 107 -0.35 -8.81 -5.21
C SER A 107 0.51 -9.21 -4.02
N ARG A 108 0.20 -8.69 -2.83
CA ARG A 108 0.96 -8.88 -1.58
C ARG A 108 0.05 -9.03 -0.37
N ALA A 109 0.60 -9.56 0.73
CA ALA A 109 -0.11 -9.56 2.01
C ALA A 109 -0.47 -8.13 2.44
N TRP A 110 -1.61 -7.99 3.10
CA TRP A 110 -2.12 -6.70 3.55
C TRP A 110 -2.67 -6.78 4.98
N ASN A 111 -2.75 -5.65 5.67
CA ASN A 111 -3.10 -5.59 7.07
C ASN A 111 -4.49 -4.95 7.34
N LEU A 112 -5.38 -4.90 6.34
CA LEU A 112 -6.73 -4.37 6.54
C LEU A 112 -7.60 -5.35 7.35
N ALA A 113 -7.42 -6.64 7.13
CA ALA A 113 -8.01 -7.75 7.90
C ALA A 113 -7.04 -8.93 7.91
N PRO A 114 -7.19 -9.91 8.84
CA PRO A 114 -6.43 -11.15 8.80
C PRO A 114 -6.52 -11.81 7.42
N HIS A 115 -5.38 -12.28 6.90
CA HIS A 115 -5.26 -12.92 5.58
C HIS A 115 -5.63 -12.03 4.37
N SER A 116 -5.88 -10.73 4.58
CA SER A 116 -6.17 -9.84 3.45
C SER A 116 -4.96 -9.64 2.54
N ARG A 117 -5.25 -9.40 1.27
CA ARG A 117 -4.27 -9.11 0.24
C ARG A 117 -4.57 -7.77 -0.41
N MET A 118 -3.52 -7.03 -0.74
CA MET A 118 -3.60 -5.86 -1.62
C MET A 118 -3.17 -6.29 -3.01
N THR A 119 -3.98 -5.98 -4.01
CA THR A 119 -3.63 -6.15 -5.42
C THR A 119 -3.80 -4.81 -6.12
N ASN A 120 -2.70 -4.28 -6.66
CA ASN A 120 -2.71 -3.06 -7.48
C ASN A 120 -2.40 -3.46 -8.92
N ALA A 121 -3.31 -3.15 -9.83
CA ALA A 121 -3.16 -3.51 -11.23
C ALA A 121 -4.16 -2.77 -12.14
N PRO A 122 -3.92 -2.73 -13.46
CA PRO A 122 -4.95 -2.35 -14.41
C PRO A 122 -6.11 -3.36 -14.45
N VAL A 123 -7.31 -2.86 -14.66
CA VAL A 123 -8.51 -3.65 -14.91
C VAL A 123 -8.50 -4.09 -16.38
N THR A 124 -8.34 -5.39 -16.61
CA THR A 124 -8.33 -5.97 -17.96
C THR A 124 -9.63 -6.66 -18.34
N GLY A 125 -10.52 -6.87 -17.37
CA GLY A 125 -11.85 -7.44 -17.59
C GLY A 125 -12.83 -7.11 -16.48
N MET A 126 -14.10 -7.08 -16.81
CA MET A 126 -15.22 -6.91 -15.88
C MET A 126 -16.39 -7.78 -16.34
N VAL A 127 -16.87 -8.62 -15.46
CA VAL A 127 -18.04 -9.47 -15.70
C VAL A 127 -19.08 -9.17 -14.65
N LYS A 128 -20.27 -8.76 -15.10
CA LYS A 128 -21.42 -8.53 -14.22
C LYS A 128 -21.97 -9.84 -13.69
N GLY A 129 -22.29 -9.85 -12.40
CA GLY A 129 -22.83 -11.03 -11.74
C GLY A 129 -23.89 -10.70 -10.69
N ALA A 130 -24.78 -11.64 -10.41
CA ALA A 130 -25.87 -11.45 -9.44
C ALA A 130 -25.39 -11.17 -8.01
N LYS A 131 -24.19 -11.62 -7.64
CA LYS A 131 -23.57 -11.39 -6.31
C LYS A 131 -22.60 -10.23 -6.28
N GLY A 132 -22.49 -9.49 -7.38
CA GLY A 132 -21.51 -8.43 -7.59
C GLY A 132 -20.70 -8.66 -8.87
N ASP A 133 -19.94 -7.65 -9.27
CA ASP A 133 -19.14 -7.71 -10.47
C ASP A 133 -17.77 -8.33 -10.18
N VAL A 134 -17.27 -9.13 -11.11
CA VAL A 134 -15.93 -9.71 -11.01
C VAL A 134 -14.99 -8.92 -11.90
N LEU A 135 -14.02 -8.28 -11.29
CA LEU A 135 -12.94 -7.57 -11.97
C LEU A 135 -11.76 -8.52 -12.21
N THR A 136 -11.19 -8.48 -13.39
CA THR A 136 -9.92 -9.13 -13.71
C THR A 136 -8.81 -8.08 -13.62
N LEU A 137 -7.82 -8.36 -12.78
CA LEU A 137 -6.65 -7.51 -12.53
C LEU A 137 -5.41 -8.24 -13.01
N THR A 138 -4.76 -7.71 -14.06
CA THR A 138 -3.56 -8.31 -14.63
C THR A 138 -2.34 -7.45 -14.35
N TYR A 139 -1.27 -8.04 -13.83
CA TYR A 139 -0.01 -7.38 -13.48
C TYR A 139 1.19 -8.24 -13.88
N LYS A 140 2.37 -7.65 -13.87
CA LYS A 140 3.60 -8.43 -14.13
C LYS A 140 3.75 -9.53 -13.07
N GLY A 141 3.59 -10.77 -13.49
CA GLY A 141 3.70 -11.95 -12.61
C GLY A 141 2.36 -12.62 -12.28
N GLY A 142 1.23 -12.16 -12.86
CA GLY A 142 -0.02 -12.89 -12.72
C GLY A 142 -1.30 -12.12 -12.93
N GLU A 143 -2.38 -12.77 -12.56
CA GLU A 143 -3.74 -12.26 -12.65
C GLU A 143 -4.49 -12.55 -11.35
N LYS A 144 -5.42 -11.69 -10.99
CA LYS A 144 -6.39 -11.93 -9.90
C LYS A 144 -7.80 -11.58 -10.37
N LYS A 145 -8.74 -12.44 -10.01
CA LYS A 145 -10.18 -12.17 -10.12
C LYS A 145 -10.69 -11.67 -8.78
N VAL A 146 -11.34 -10.52 -8.78
CA VAL A 146 -11.81 -9.84 -7.57
C VAL A 146 -13.31 -9.61 -7.68
N LEU A 147 -14.08 -10.25 -6.79
CA LEU A 147 -15.51 -10.01 -6.65
C LEU A 147 -15.73 -8.72 -5.85
N VAL A 148 -16.39 -7.76 -6.46
CA VAL A 148 -16.84 -6.52 -5.84
C VAL A 148 -18.35 -6.64 -5.59
N SER A 149 -18.71 -6.99 -4.36
CA SER A 149 -20.11 -7.17 -3.96
C SER A 149 -20.83 -5.82 -3.78
N PRO A 150 -22.16 -5.76 -3.87
CA PRO A 150 -22.91 -4.57 -3.49
C PRO A 150 -22.53 -4.11 -2.08
N GLY A 151 -22.35 -2.79 -1.91
CA GLY A 151 -21.94 -2.19 -0.63
C GLY A 151 -20.42 -2.23 -0.35
N THR A 152 -19.62 -2.83 -1.21
CA THR A 152 -18.14 -2.69 -1.11
C THR A 152 -17.76 -1.22 -1.24
N PRO A 153 -17.01 -0.64 -0.28
CA PRO A 153 -16.52 0.72 -0.40
C PRO A 153 -15.64 0.88 -1.64
N ILE A 154 -15.95 1.88 -2.45
CA ILE A 154 -15.13 2.26 -3.60
C ILE A 154 -14.78 3.72 -3.43
N VAL A 155 -13.50 4.04 -3.49
CA VAL A 155 -12.97 5.38 -3.36
C VAL A 155 -12.04 5.71 -4.53
N MET A 156 -11.85 6.98 -4.78
CA MET A 156 -10.89 7.49 -5.77
C MET A 156 -9.89 8.37 -5.06
N ASP A 157 -8.60 8.11 -5.28
CA ASP A 157 -7.53 8.96 -4.78
C ASP A 157 -7.46 10.25 -5.60
N GLU A 158 -7.30 11.34 -4.89
CA GLU A 158 -7.07 12.67 -5.47
C GLU A 158 -5.84 13.32 -4.80
N PRO A 159 -5.08 14.13 -5.53
CA PRO A 159 -4.08 14.98 -4.90
C PRO A 159 -4.77 15.89 -3.87
N GLY A 160 -4.24 15.94 -2.66
CA GLY A 160 -4.66 16.87 -1.62
C GLY A 160 -3.73 18.09 -1.56
N ALA A 161 -4.21 19.17 -0.96
CA ALA A 161 -3.38 20.30 -0.61
C ALA A 161 -2.81 20.13 0.81
N LYS A 162 -1.66 20.75 1.10
CA LYS A 162 -1.07 20.72 2.47
C LYS A 162 -1.93 21.48 3.48
N SER A 163 -2.89 22.25 3.02
CA SER A 163 -3.88 22.98 3.81
C SER A 163 -5.15 22.18 4.14
N ASP A 164 -5.29 20.96 3.60
CA ASP A 164 -6.50 20.14 3.72
C ASP A 164 -6.54 19.30 5.01
#